data_7f6f2d6a6e6967d73587dfb3d0fa0d4c
#
_entry.id   7f6f2d6a6e6967d73587dfb3d0fa0d4c
#
_cell.length_a   1.000
_cell.length_b   1.000
_cell.length_c   1.000
_cell.angle_alpha   90.00
_cell.angle_beta   90.00
_cell.angle_gamma   90.00
#
_symmetry.space_group_name_H-M   'P 1'
#
loop_
_entity.id
_entity.type
_entity.pdbx_description
1 polymer ?
#
loop_
_entity_poly.entity_id
_entity_poly.type
_entity_poly.pdbx_seq_one_letter_code
_entity_poly.pdbx_strand_id
1 'polypeptide(L)'
;MTTKPEMLSRIEATFSQLTPSEKRVGSWLLAHAAQIPFETAESVGQASGTSGITVGRFLRKLGYRNLEDAKKSLRDPYQPWGMNERLDSWQQQRPLSSRLQHALSLEVDAITQVYQLAQTDAFRQVVDHLAHADAVFVLGIQSTRGIANAFFSHLEYLRPRVSYSEGASGSWVESLNSGFSHPYVVLTDTRTYSAMARQYCRVASEKGIPLALITDIWCPWARDYPMDLLQVKTDTGHFWDSLAPVSCLFNLLLSGVVEALGDALPARLAVNRQLQQEFGQFER
;
A
#
# COMPACT_ATOMS: atom_id res chain seq x y z
N MET A 1 23.08 6.10 14.80
CA MET A 1 21.99 6.32 15.80
C MET A 1 20.81 6.83 15.01
N THR A 2 19.80 6.02 14.80
CA THR A 2 18.54 6.45 14.16
C THR A 2 17.89 7.48 15.07
N THR A 3 17.77 8.70 14.59
CA THR A 3 17.08 9.78 15.31
C THR A 3 15.62 9.36 15.50
N LYS A 4 15.19 9.32 16.75
CA LYS A 4 13.82 8.96 17.10
C LYS A 4 12.84 9.93 16.42
N PRO A 5 11.74 9.45 15.79
CA PRO A 5 10.78 10.31 15.13
C PRO A 5 10.31 11.47 16.01
N GLU A 6 10.16 12.65 15.45
CA GLU A 6 9.86 13.89 16.18
C GLU A 6 8.60 13.76 17.05
N MET A 7 7.55 13.12 16.55
CA MET A 7 6.31 12.89 17.33
C MET A 7 6.58 12.08 18.59
N LEU A 8 7.33 10.98 18.48
CA LEU A 8 7.64 10.13 19.64
C LEU A 8 8.52 10.86 20.65
N SER A 9 9.49 11.66 20.18
CA SER A 9 10.32 12.49 21.04
C SER A 9 9.50 13.57 21.76
N ARG A 10 8.52 14.20 21.09
CA ARG A 10 7.60 15.17 21.71
C ARG A 10 6.70 14.53 22.77
N ILE A 11 6.21 13.31 22.52
CA ILE A 11 5.42 12.57 23.52
C ILE A 11 6.25 12.32 24.77
N GLU A 12 7.49 11.83 24.64
CA GLU A 12 8.37 11.58 25.79
C GLU A 12 8.69 12.85 26.57
N ALA A 13 9.05 13.92 25.87
CA ALA A 13 9.40 15.19 26.52
C ALA A 13 8.24 15.80 27.33
N THR A 14 6.99 15.52 26.93
CA THR A 14 5.81 16.07 27.60
C THR A 14 5.12 15.06 28.53
N PHE A 15 5.59 13.81 28.59
CA PHE A 15 4.87 12.69 29.20
C PHE A 15 4.47 12.91 30.67
N SER A 16 5.33 13.56 31.46
CA SER A 16 5.07 13.86 32.87
C SER A 16 3.87 14.81 33.07
N GLN A 17 3.62 15.69 32.11
CA GLN A 17 2.58 16.73 32.12
C GLN A 17 1.25 16.28 31.50
N LEU A 18 1.16 15.03 31.05
CA LEU A 18 -0.03 14.50 30.39
C LEU A 18 -1.08 14.08 31.40
N THR A 19 -2.36 14.29 31.07
CA THR A 19 -3.51 13.75 31.80
C THR A 19 -3.55 12.22 31.72
N PRO A 20 -4.29 11.51 32.57
CA PRO A 20 -4.39 10.05 32.55
C PRO A 20 -4.81 9.49 31.18
N SER A 21 -5.75 10.15 30.48
CA SER A 21 -6.20 9.73 29.14
C SER A 21 -5.15 9.99 28.06
N GLU A 22 -4.47 11.14 28.13
CA GLU A 22 -3.35 11.45 27.23
C GLU A 22 -2.16 10.50 27.45
N LYS A 23 -1.89 10.10 28.67
CA LYS A 23 -0.85 9.10 28.98
C LYS A 23 -1.17 7.75 28.36
N ARG A 24 -2.44 7.30 28.39
CA ARG A 24 -2.82 6.04 27.71
C ARG A 24 -2.57 6.12 26.20
N VAL A 25 -3.00 7.20 25.54
CA VAL A 25 -2.74 7.42 24.11
C VAL A 25 -1.23 7.50 23.85
N GLY A 26 -0.50 8.30 24.62
CA GLY A 26 0.95 8.46 24.47
C GLY A 26 1.72 7.16 24.67
N SER A 27 1.38 6.37 25.70
CA SER A 27 1.99 5.06 25.95
C SER A 27 1.73 4.09 24.80
N TRP A 28 0.50 4.06 24.28
CA TRP A 28 0.17 3.22 23.14
C TRP A 28 0.99 3.61 21.89
N LEU A 29 1.04 4.89 21.57
CA LEU A 29 1.81 5.39 20.41
C LEU A 29 3.31 5.11 20.54
N LEU A 30 3.87 5.23 21.76
CA LEU A 30 5.28 4.90 22.00
C LEU A 30 5.57 3.40 21.85
N ALA A 31 4.66 2.55 22.33
CA ALA A 31 4.82 1.10 22.29
C ALA A 31 4.59 0.51 20.88
N HIS A 32 3.76 1.15 20.06
CA HIS A 32 3.30 0.63 18.78
C HIS A 32 3.71 1.54 17.60
N ALA A 33 4.88 2.17 17.69
CA ALA A 33 5.35 3.13 16.67
C ALA A 33 5.30 2.61 15.23
N ALA A 34 5.57 1.32 15.03
CA ALA A 34 5.52 0.67 13.72
C ALA A 34 4.09 0.49 13.16
N GLN A 35 3.08 0.51 14.03
CA GLN A 35 1.68 0.34 13.65
C GLN A 35 0.99 1.68 13.35
N ILE A 36 1.50 2.79 13.89
CA ILE A 36 0.88 4.12 13.75
C ILE A 36 0.56 4.49 12.29
N PRO A 37 1.38 4.19 11.29
CA PRO A 37 1.07 4.48 9.88
C PRO A 37 -0.24 3.87 9.39
N PHE A 38 -0.66 2.73 9.94
CA PHE A 38 -1.86 1.99 9.54
C PHE A 38 -3.11 2.39 10.33
N GLU A 39 -2.94 3.11 11.42
CA GLU A 39 -4.00 3.40 12.37
C GLU A 39 -4.81 4.64 11.99
N THR A 40 -6.06 4.68 12.44
CA THR A 40 -6.90 5.88 12.44
C THR A 40 -6.94 6.46 13.86
N ALA A 41 -7.38 7.71 14.02
CA ALA A 41 -7.57 8.26 15.36
C ALA A 41 -8.59 7.45 16.18
N GLU A 42 -9.56 6.83 15.51
CA GLU A 42 -10.57 5.99 16.14
C GLU A 42 -9.97 4.67 16.63
N SER A 43 -9.18 3.98 15.77
CA SER A 43 -8.54 2.71 16.15
C SER A 43 -7.50 2.90 17.27
N VAL A 44 -6.70 3.97 17.22
CA VAL A 44 -5.80 4.35 18.34
C VAL A 44 -6.59 4.63 19.59
N GLY A 45 -7.72 5.34 19.48
CA GLY A 45 -8.61 5.61 20.60
C GLY A 45 -9.09 4.32 21.25
N GLN A 46 -9.63 3.41 20.47
CA GLN A 46 -10.11 2.11 20.91
C GLN A 46 -8.98 1.29 21.57
N ALA A 47 -7.83 1.16 20.91
CA ALA A 47 -6.69 0.39 21.40
C ALA A 47 -6.06 0.97 22.67
N SER A 48 -6.12 2.30 22.86
CA SER A 48 -5.63 2.98 24.08
C SER A 48 -6.68 3.12 25.19
N GLY A 49 -7.89 2.57 25.01
CA GLY A 49 -9.00 2.71 25.95
C GLY A 49 -9.51 4.16 26.08
N THR A 50 -9.49 4.91 24.95
CA THR A 50 -9.97 6.29 24.86
C THR A 50 -10.89 6.44 23.63
N SER A 51 -11.17 7.67 23.18
CA SER A 51 -11.90 7.95 21.94
C SER A 51 -10.99 8.60 20.89
N GLY A 52 -11.35 8.48 19.62
CA GLY A 52 -10.66 9.17 18.53
C GLY A 52 -10.62 10.69 18.70
N ILE A 53 -11.64 11.27 19.35
CA ILE A 53 -11.66 12.70 19.72
C ILE A 53 -10.55 13.01 20.73
N THR A 54 -10.32 12.13 21.72
CA THR A 54 -9.24 12.26 22.70
C THR A 54 -7.88 12.19 22.03
N VAL A 55 -7.69 11.25 21.09
CA VAL A 55 -6.47 11.15 20.27
C VAL A 55 -6.24 12.44 19.48
N GLY A 56 -7.26 12.96 18.80
CA GLY A 56 -7.15 14.21 18.03
C GLY A 56 -6.83 15.43 18.90
N ARG A 57 -7.40 15.52 20.12
CA ARG A 57 -7.07 16.59 21.09
C ARG A 57 -5.62 16.47 21.59
N PHE A 58 -5.18 15.27 21.91
CA PHE A 58 -3.82 15.00 22.36
C PHE A 58 -2.79 15.39 21.28
N LEU A 59 -3.03 15.00 20.01
CA LEU A 59 -2.13 15.34 18.92
C LEU A 59 -2.08 16.85 18.67
N ARG A 60 -3.20 17.57 18.79
CA ARG A 60 -3.22 19.05 18.71
C ARG A 60 -2.42 19.70 19.83
N LYS A 61 -2.45 19.17 21.04
CA LYS A 61 -1.61 19.64 22.16
C LYS A 61 -0.12 19.44 21.86
N LEU A 62 0.25 18.41 21.10
CA LEU A 62 1.63 18.17 20.63
C LEU A 62 2.02 19.01 19.38
N GLY A 63 1.10 19.84 18.86
CA GLY A 63 1.33 20.72 17.72
C GLY A 63 0.97 20.14 16.36
N TYR A 64 0.27 18.99 16.29
CA TYR A 64 -0.20 18.38 15.06
C TYR A 64 -1.69 18.67 14.83
N ARG A 65 -2.09 18.91 13.59
CA ARG A 65 -3.51 19.17 13.25
C ARG A 65 -4.39 17.93 13.50
N ASN A 66 -3.90 16.76 13.16
CA ASN A 66 -4.56 15.46 13.30
C ASN A 66 -3.53 14.32 13.24
N LEU A 67 -3.99 13.05 13.27
CA LEU A 67 -3.11 11.88 13.21
C LEU A 67 -2.35 11.80 11.86
N GLU A 68 -2.98 12.13 10.76
CA GLU A 68 -2.31 12.13 9.44
C GLU A 68 -1.16 13.16 9.37
N ASP A 69 -1.35 14.30 10.01
CA ASP A 69 -0.30 15.30 10.12
C ASP A 69 0.84 14.83 11.06
N ALA A 70 0.51 14.17 12.16
CA ALA A 70 1.48 13.56 13.07
C ALA A 70 2.28 12.43 12.40
N LYS A 71 1.64 11.61 11.57
CA LYS A 71 2.31 10.57 10.78
C LYS A 71 3.40 11.11 9.86
N LYS A 72 3.28 12.36 9.37
CA LYS A 72 4.34 12.99 8.59
C LYS A 72 5.64 13.14 9.36
N SER A 73 5.57 13.31 10.66
CA SER A 73 6.74 13.42 11.54
C SER A 73 7.34 12.06 11.93
N LEU A 74 6.65 10.95 11.63
CA LEU A 74 7.22 9.61 11.76
C LEU A 74 8.14 9.27 10.59
N ARG A 75 8.03 10.04 9.49
CA ARG A 75 8.97 9.93 8.38
C ARG A 75 10.34 10.27 8.91
N ASP A 76 11.29 9.44 8.57
CA ASP A 76 12.69 9.81 8.76
C ASP A 76 12.96 11.04 7.88
N PRO A 77 13.15 12.25 8.45
CA PRO A 77 13.44 13.43 7.67
C PRO A 77 14.77 13.31 6.92
N TYR A 78 15.58 12.29 7.28
CA TYR A 78 16.86 11.97 6.67
C TYR A 78 16.78 10.82 5.66
N GLN A 79 15.58 10.26 5.36
CA GLN A 79 15.49 9.31 4.24
C GLN A 79 15.67 10.07 2.91
N PRO A 80 16.80 9.87 2.25
CA PRO A 80 17.13 10.61 1.04
C PRO A 80 16.11 10.28 -0.05
N TRP A 81 15.53 11.33 -0.61
CA TRP A 81 14.57 11.22 -1.72
C TRP A 81 15.28 11.14 -3.06
N GLY A 82 16.53 11.64 -3.13
CA GLY A 82 17.37 11.59 -4.30
C GLY A 82 18.22 10.31 -4.35
N MET A 83 18.63 9.94 -5.56
CA MET A 83 19.46 8.76 -5.78
C MET A 83 20.84 8.91 -5.12
N ASN A 84 21.42 10.13 -5.14
CA ASN A 84 22.72 10.40 -4.57
C ASN A 84 22.70 10.30 -3.05
N GLU A 85 21.72 10.91 -2.40
CA GLU A 85 21.56 10.84 -0.94
C GLU A 85 21.30 9.40 -0.48
N ARG A 86 20.55 8.62 -1.28
CA ARG A 86 20.34 7.20 -1.01
C ARG A 86 21.64 6.42 -1.09
N LEU A 87 22.46 6.71 -2.10
CA LEU A 87 23.77 6.08 -2.26
C LEU A 87 24.73 6.46 -1.12
N ASP A 88 24.79 7.73 -0.75
CA ASP A 88 25.61 8.21 0.35
C ASP A 88 25.22 7.55 1.68
N SER A 89 23.92 7.48 1.95
CA SER A 89 23.38 6.79 3.12
C SER A 89 23.71 5.29 3.11
N TRP A 90 23.64 4.66 1.95
CA TRP A 90 23.97 3.24 1.79
C TRP A 90 25.46 2.98 2.02
N GLN A 91 26.36 3.82 1.50
CA GLN A 91 27.82 3.69 1.65
C GLN A 91 28.26 3.86 3.10
N GLN A 92 27.56 4.66 3.90
CA GLN A 92 27.83 4.85 5.33
C GLN A 92 27.37 3.68 6.20
N GLN A 93 26.58 2.75 5.65
CA GLN A 93 26.09 1.61 6.39
C GLN A 93 27.16 0.51 6.48
N ARG A 94 26.97 -0.41 7.45
CA ARG A 94 27.79 -1.62 7.56
C ARG A 94 27.66 -2.49 6.29
N PRO A 95 28.66 -3.31 5.97
CA PRO A 95 28.60 -4.24 4.84
C PRO A 95 27.30 -5.07 4.83
N LEU A 96 26.82 -5.42 3.64
CA LEU A 96 25.57 -6.18 3.46
C LEU A 96 25.57 -7.47 4.29
N SER A 97 26.70 -8.19 4.33
CA SER A 97 26.84 -9.44 5.08
C SER A 97 26.50 -9.32 6.56
N SER A 98 26.78 -8.17 7.19
CA SER A 98 26.44 -7.93 8.59
C SER A 98 25.00 -7.42 8.82
N ARG A 99 24.26 -7.14 7.75
CA ARG A 99 22.88 -6.64 7.79
C ARG A 99 21.84 -7.64 7.30
N LEU A 100 22.26 -8.77 6.71
CA LEU A 100 21.34 -9.76 6.11
C LEU A 100 20.27 -10.24 7.10
N GLN A 101 20.66 -10.56 8.34
CA GLN A 101 19.71 -11.02 9.35
C GLN A 101 18.69 -9.95 9.72
N HIS A 102 19.12 -8.70 9.79
CA HIS A 102 18.22 -7.57 10.07
C HIS A 102 17.27 -7.31 8.89
N ALA A 103 17.78 -7.31 7.66
CA ALA A 103 16.95 -7.17 6.46
C ALA A 103 15.91 -8.29 6.36
N LEU A 104 16.31 -9.56 6.62
CA LEU A 104 15.39 -10.68 6.68
C LEU A 104 14.28 -10.46 7.70
N SER A 105 14.63 -10.02 8.92
CA SER A 105 13.62 -9.73 9.96
C SER A 105 12.63 -8.67 9.50
N LEU A 106 13.10 -7.59 8.87
CA LEU A 106 12.25 -6.52 8.35
C LEU A 106 11.33 -7.00 7.21
N GLU A 107 11.82 -7.87 6.31
CA GLU A 107 11.00 -8.45 5.25
C GLU A 107 9.94 -9.41 5.79
N VAL A 108 10.30 -10.28 6.73
CA VAL A 108 9.34 -11.17 7.40
C VAL A 108 8.24 -10.37 8.10
N ASP A 109 8.60 -9.29 8.81
CA ASP A 109 7.63 -8.40 9.43
C ASP A 109 6.71 -7.75 8.40
N ALA A 110 7.26 -7.25 7.30
CA ALA A 110 6.50 -6.61 6.23
C ALA A 110 5.51 -7.60 5.58
N ILE A 111 5.94 -8.83 5.29
CA ILE A 111 5.07 -9.89 4.76
C ILE A 111 4.00 -10.27 5.80
N THR A 112 4.34 -10.40 7.07
CA THR A 112 3.37 -10.70 8.13
C THR A 112 2.26 -9.63 8.18
N GLN A 113 2.61 -8.36 8.03
CA GLN A 113 1.64 -7.26 7.97
C GLN A 113 0.72 -7.36 6.74
N VAL A 114 1.19 -7.87 5.60
CA VAL A 114 0.35 -8.11 4.42
C VAL A 114 -0.72 -9.16 4.71
N TYR A 115 -0.39 -10.25 5.42
CA TYR A 115 -1.39 -11.24 5.84
C TYR A 115 -2.41 -10.68 6.84
N GLN A 116 -2.01 -9.74 7.68
CA GLN A 116 -2.94 -9.00 8.55
C GLN A 116 -3.84 -8.07 7.74
N LEU A 117 -3.29 -7.36 6.75
CA LEU A 117 -4.04 -6.50 5.83
C LEU A 117 -5.09 -7.31 5.06
N ALA A 118 -4.77 -8.55 4.66
CA ALA A 118 -5.69 -9.44 3.97
C ALA A 118 -6.94 -9.84 4.80
N GLN A 119 -6.93 -9.61 6.10
CA GLN A 119 -8.09 -9.86 6.98
C GLN A 119 -9.03 -8.65 7.11
N THR A 120 -8.68 -7.51 6.53
CA THR A 120 -9.45 -6.26 6.63
C THR A 120 -10.61 -6.17 5.64
N ASP A 121 -11.59 -5.33 5.95
CA ASP A 121 -12.70 -5.02 5.04
C ASP A 121 -12.20 -4.36 3.75
N ALA A 122 -11.19 -3.50 3.83
CA ALA A 122 -10.60 -2.85 2.66
C ALA A 122 -10.04 -3.88 1.66
N PHE A 123 -9.37 -4.93 2.14
CA PHE A 123 -8.89 -6.01 1.28
C PHE A 123 -10.04 -6.77 0.63
N ARG A 124 -11.07 -7.14 1.41
CA ARG A 124 -12.27 -7.83 0.90
C ARG A 124 -13.00 -7.02 -0.18
N GLN A 125 -13.10 -5.71 0.01
CA GLN A 125 -13.70 -4.79 -0.95
C GLN A 125 -12.92 -4.76 -2.27
N VAL A 126 -11.59 -4.70 -2.22
CA VAL A 126 -10.74 -4.78 -3.42
C VAL A 126 -10.91 -6.11 -4.14
N VAL A 127 -10.96 -7.23 -3.42
CA VAL A 127 -11.22 -8.56 -4.01
C VAL A 127 -12.57 -8.59 -4.71
N ASP A 128 -13.63 -8.07 -4.09
CA ASP A 128 -14.96 -8.01 -4.68
C ASP A 128 -14.99 -7.18 -5.97
N HIS A 129 -14.41 -5.99 -5.95
CA HIS A 129 -14.29 -5.17 -7.16
C HIS A 129 -13.47 -5.87 -8.25
N LEU A 130 -12.34 -6.51 -7.90
CA LEU A 130 -11.53 -7.26 -8.86
C LEU A 130 -12.29 -8.41 -9.50
N ALA A 131 -13.15 -9.10 -8.75
CA ALA A 131 -13.93 -10.22 -9.26
C ALA A 131 -15.11 -9.76 -10.14
N HIS A 132 -15.83 -8.70 -9.76
CA HIS A 132 -17.15 -8.39 -10.30
C HIS A 132 -17.25 -7.11 -11.14
N ALA A 133 -16.22 -6.25 -11.18
CA ALA A 133 -16.21 -5.07 -12.05
C ALA A 133 -16.40 -5.45 -13.54
N ASP A 134 -16.99 -4.58 -14.34
CA ASP A 134 -17.18 -4.82 -15.79
C ASP A 134 -15.84 -4.93 -16.53
N ALA A 135 -14.86 -4.17 -16.11
CA ALA A 135 -13.47 -4.21 -16.59
C ALA A 135 -12.50 -3.83 -15.46
N VAL A 136 -11.30 -4.36 -15.50
CA VAL A 136 -10.21 -3.98 -14.58
C VAL A 136 -9.04 -3.41 -15.37
N PHE A 137 -8.58 -2.23 -14.94
CA PHE A 137 -7.40 -1.58 -15.50
C PHE A 137 -6.28 -1.59 -14.46
N VAL A 138 -5.16 -2.20 -14.81
CA VAL A 138 -3.99 -2.28 -13.92
C VAL A 138 -2.94 -1.30 -14.38
N LEU A 139 -2.51 -0.43 -13.48
CA LEU A 139 -1.50 0.59 -13.73
C LEU A 139 -0.34 0.43 -12.73
N GLY A 140 0.87 0.33 -13.24
CA GLY A 140 2.10 0.38 -12.45
C GLY A 140 2.92 1.61 -12.81
N ILE A 141 3.38 2.34 -11.80
CA ILE A 141 4.14 3.57 -12.00
C ILE A 141 5.62 3.31 -11.65
N GLN A 142 6.53 3.84 -12.48
CA GLN A 142 7.98 3.75 -12.27
C GLN A 142 8.46 2.31 -11.96
N SER A 143 9.02 2.09 -10.76
CA SER A 143 9.59 0.80 -10.34
C SER A 143 8.53 -0.30 -10.15
N THR A 144 7.26 0.07 -9.94
CA THR A 144 6.18 -0.90 -9.74
C THR A 144 5.59 -1.45 -11.04
N ARG A 145 6.01 -0.94 -12.22
CA ARG A 145 5.50 -1.40 -13.53
C ARG A 145 5.61 -2.91 -13.72
N GLY A 146 6.78 -3.47 -13.42
CA GLY A 146 7.01 -4.91 -13.62
C GLY A 146 6.12 -5.78 -12.76
N ILE A 147 5.94 -5.42 -11.50
CA ILE A 147 5.12 -6.20 -10.56
C ILE A 147 3.61 -6.03 -10.84
N ALA A 148 3.18 -4.84 -11.27
CA ALA A 148 1.80 -4.60 -11.69
C ALA A 148 1.47 -5.36 -12.99
N ASN A 149 2.42 -5.44 -13.94
CA ASN A 149 2.27 -6.24 -15.15
C ASN A 149 2.19 -7.74 -14.83
N ALA A 150 2.99 -8.24 -13.89
CA ALA A 150 2.88 -9.63 -13.43
C ALA A 150 1.51 -9.92 -12.79
N PHE A 151 0.99 -8.99 -11.97
CA PHE A 151 -0.36 -9.11 -11.43
C PHE A 151 -1.43 -9.13 -12.52
N PHE A 152 -1.35 -8.21 -13.49
CA PHE A 152 -2.21 -8.18 -14.66
C PHE A 152 -2.20 -9.53 -15.39
N SER A 153 -1.00 -10.07 -15.68
CA SER A 153 -0.83 -11.32 -16.43
C SER A 153 -1.48 -12.53 -15.74
N HIS A 154 -1.52 -12.55 -14.40
CA HIS A 154 -2.23 -13.60 -13.67
C HIS A 154 -3.75 -13.34 -13.63
N LEU A 155 -4.17 -12.07 -13.43
CA LEU A 155 -5.59 -11.74 -13.33
C LEU A 155 -6.34 -11.97 -14.65
N GLU A 156 -5.71 -11.73 -15.81
CA GLU A 156 -6.34 -11.98 -17.12
C GLU A 156 -6.67 -13.46 -17.37
N TYR A 157 -5.95 -14.40 -16.74
CA TYR A 157 -6.35 -15.82 -16.75
C TYR A 157 -7.65 -16.06 -15.99
N LEU A 158 -7.85 -15.36 -14.90
CA LEU A 158 -8.97 -15.58 -13.99
C LEU A 158 -10.26 -14.96 -14.52
N ARG A 159 -10.19 -13.78 -15.16
CA ARG A 159 -11.38 -13.06 -15.64
C ARG A 159 -11.11 -12.36 -16.99
N PRO A 160 -12.18 -12.10 -17.78
CA PRO A 160 -12.08 -11.29 -18.99
C PRO A 160 -11.98 -9.80 -18.68
N ARG A 161 -11.68 -8.99 -19.72
CA ARG A 161 -11.67 -7.53 -19.68
C ARG A 161 -10.72 -6.98 -18.61
N VAL A 162 -9.53 -7.52 -18.57
CA VAL A 162 -8.40 -6.98 -17.81
C VAL A 162 -7.45 -6.31 -18.79
N SER A 163 -7.00 -5.12 -18.49
CA SER A 163 -6.08 -4.36 -19.32
C SER A 163 -4.93 -3.81 -18.49
N TYR A 164 -3.72 -3.89 -19.02
CA TYR A 164 -2.56 -3.24 -18.44
C TYR A 164 -2.29 -1.92 -19.15
N SER A 165 -2.11 -0.85 -18.39
CA SER A 165 -1.84 0.47 -18.91
C SER A 165 -0.45 0.93 -18.51
N GLU A 166 0.42 1.14 -19.49
CA GLU A 166 1.72 1.76 -19.26
C GLU A 166 1.59 3.29 -19.25
N GLY A 167 2.03 3.94 -18.19
CA GLY A 167 1.96 5.39 -18.05
C GLY A 167 2.67 6.18 -19.16
N ALA A 168 3.58 5.55 -19.90
CA ALA A 168 4.32 6.17 -20.99
C ALA A 168 3.54 6.28 -22.31
N SER A 169 2.51 5.45 -22.52
CA SER A 169 1.79 5.35 -23.82
C SER A 169 0.50 6.18 -23.89
N GLY A 170 0.12 6.89 -22.81
CA GLY A 170 -1.18 7.57 -22.73
C GLY A 170 -2.38 6.63 -22.58
N SER A 171 -2.17 5.31 -22.58
CA SER A 171 -3.23 4.29 -22.43
C SER A 171 -3.97 4.37 -21.08
N TRP A 172 -3.40 5.00 -20.10
CA TRP A 172 -4.05 5.26 -18.80
C TRP A 172 -5.25 6.22 -18.91
N VAL A 173 -5.32 7.05 -19.95
CA VAL A 173 -6.50 7.90 -20.23
C VAL A 173 -7.70 7.04 -20.57
N GLU A 174 -7.50 5.94 -21.30
CA GLU A 174 -8.54 5.00 -21.69
C GLU A 174 -9.25 4.41 -20.47
N SER A 175 -8.54 4.10 -19.41
CA SER A 175 -9.13 3.57 -18.17
C SER A 175 -10.10 4.56 -17.50
N LEU A 176 -9.95 5.86 -17.75
CA LEU A 176 -10.86 6.92 -17.26
C LEU A 176 -11.98 7.28 -18.25
N ASN A 177 -11.98 6.68 -19.45
CA ASN A 177 -12.96 6.96 -20.52
C ASN A 177 -13.38 5.68 -21.27
N SER A 178 -13.31 4.54 -20.63
CA SER A 178 -13.47 3.21 -21.25
C SER A 178 -14.87 2.87 -21.74
N GLY A 179 -15.90 3.64 -21.34
CA GLY A 179 -17.29 3.37 -21.68
C GLY A 179 -17.92 2.20 -20.91
N PHE A 180 -17.20 1.51 -20.01
CA PHE A 180 -17.77 0.51 -19.11
C PHE A 180 -18.58 1.18 -18.02
N SER A 181 -19.67 0.51 -17.59
CA SER A 181 -20.56 1.06 -16.56
C SER A 181 -19.94 1.01 -15.15
N HIS A 182 -19.19 -0.05 -14.87
CA HIS A 182 -18.57 -0.29 -13.57
C HIS A 182 -17.09 -0.71 -13.73
N PRO A 183 -16.22 0.16 -14.28
CA PRO A 183 -14.79 -0.14 -14.38
C PRO A 183 -14.15 -0.06 -13.00
N TYR A 184 -13.08 -0.80 -12.80
CA TYR A 184 -12.25 -0.72 -11.61
C TYR A 184 -10.78 -0.51 -11.98
N VAL A 185 -10.10 0.33 -11.24
CA VAL A 185 -8.68 0.61 -11.48
C VAL A 185 -7.84 0.09 -10.32
N VAL A 186 -6.72 -0.55 -10.63
CA VAL A 186 -5.67 -0.88 -9.66
C VAL A 186 -4.44 -0.05 -10.01
N LEU A 187 -4.12 0.92 -9.20
CA LEU A 187 -2.94 1.77 -9.35
C LEU A 187 -1.90 1.39 -8.30
N THR A 188 -0.68 1.10 -8.75
CA THR A 188 0.45 0.79 -7.87
C THR A 188 1.55 1.83 -8.03
N ASP A 189 1.85 2.53 -6.94
CA ASP A 189 2.93 3.53 -6.87
C ASP A 189 3.53 3.54 -5.46
N THR A 190 4.84 3.46 -5.38
CA THR A 190 5.58 3.49 -4.11
C THR A 190 6.61 4.61 -4.14
N ARG A 191 7.33 4.83 -3.07
CA ARG A 191 8.39 5.83 -2.98
C ARG A 191 9.40 5.66 -4.16
N THR A 192 9.72 6.68 -4.97
CA THR A 192 9.38 8.11 -4.91
C THR A 192 8.09 8.39 -5.69
N TYR A 193 7.05 8.83 -5.01
CA TYR A 193 5.70 8.92 -5.56
C TYR A 193 5.61 9.82 -6.79
N SER A 194 4.89 9.36 -7.81
CA SER A 194 4.67 10.09 -9.04
C SER A 194 3.61 11.18 -8.88
N ALA A 195 3.92 12.37 -9.36
CA ALA A 195 2.91 13.44 -9.48
C ALA A 195 1.73 13.00 -10.38
N MET A 196 2.01 12.18 -11.41
CA MET A 196 1.00 11.60 -12.29
C MET A 196 0.07 10.64 -11.53
N ALA A 197 0.60 9.78 -10.65
CA ALA A 197 -0.22 8.88 -9.84
C ALA A 197 -1.21 9.65 -8.95
N ARG A 198 -0.74 10.69 -8.28
CA ARG A 198 -1.60 11.57 -7.47
C ARG A 198 -2.67 12.26 -8.31
N GLN A 199 -2.27 12.81 -9.47
CA GLN A 199 -3.19 13.46 -10.39
C GLN A 199 -4.24 12.49 -10.94
N TYR A 200 -3.83 11.26 -11.24
CA TYR A 200 -4.72 10.20 -11.70
C TYR A 200 -5.78 9.87 -10.62
N CYS A 201 -5.37 9.66 -9.37
CA CYS A 201 -6.30 9.41 -8.25
C CYS A 201 -7.31 10.56 -8.10
N ARG A 202 -6.86 11.82 -8.23
CA ARG A 202 -7.76 12.99 -8.21
C ARG A 202 -8.80 12.91 -9.31
N VAL A 203 -8.37 12.71 -10.57
CA VAL A 203 -9.28 12.68 -11.73
C VAL A 203 -10.22 11.47 -11.65
N ALA A 204 -9.76 10.30 -11.24
CA ALA A 204 -10.61 9.11 -11.05
C ALA A 204 -11.70 9.39 -10.00
N SER A 205 -11.32 10.00 -8.87
CA SER A 205 -12.26 10.42 -7.83
C SER A 205 -13.31 11.42 -8.33
N GLU A 206 -12.89 12.44 -9.07
CA GLU A 206 -13.81 13.47 -9.65
C GLU A 206 -14.79 12.86 -10.66
N LYS A 207 -14.37 11.79 -11.36
CA LYS A 207 -15.22 11.06 -12.30
C LYS A 207 -16.06 9.95 -11.64
N GLY A 208 -15.89 9.70 -10.34
CA GLY A 208 -16.56 8.62 -9.64
C GLY A 208 -16.13 7.21 -10.07
N ILE A 209 -14.91 7.06 -10.61
CA ILE A 209 -14.36 5.77 -11.02
C ILE A 209 -13.71 5.12 -9.80
N PRO A 210 -14.21 3.94 -9.36
CA PRO A 210 -13.62 3.22 -8.23
C PRO A 210 -12.18 2.80 -8.51
N LEU A 211 -11.30 2.98 -7.51
CA LEU A 211 -9.88 2.76 -7.65
C LEU A 211 -9.29 2.17 -6.36
N ALA A 212 -8.45 1.14 -6.50
CA ALA A 212 -7.51 0.72 -5.46
C ALA A 212 -6.16 1.42 -5.66
N LEU A 213 -5.69 2.10 -4.63
CA LEU A 213 -4.30 2.52 -4.53
C LEU A 213 -3.51 1.50 -3.70
N ILE A 214 -2.54 0.86 -4.34
CA ILE A 214 -1.55 0.00 -3.68
C ILE A 214 -0.26 0.81 -3.56
N THR A 215 0.12 1.14 -2.33
CA THR A 215 1.26 2.02 -2.05
C THR A 215 1.97 1.63 -0.77
N ASP A 216 3.07 2.29 -0.46
CA ASP A 216 3.71 2.11 0.84
C ASP A 216 3.06 2.97 1.94
N ILE A 217 3.43 2.64 3.19
CA ILE A 217 2.89 3.30 4.40
C ILE A 217 3.24 4.79 4.51
N TRP A 218 4.15 5.28 3.68
CA TRP A 218 4.66 6.65 3.74
C TRP A 218 4.04 7.58 2.70
N CYS A 219 3.15 7.10 1.84
CA CYS A 219 2.52 7.90 0.80
C CYS A 219 1.76 9.11 1.39
N PRO A 220 2.22 10.36 1.12
CA PRO A 220 1.72 11.53 1.81
C PRO A 220 0.31 11.94 1.43
N TRP A 221 -0.16 11.49 0.28
CA TRP A 221 -1.45 11.83 -0.31
C TRP A 221 -2.40 10.63 -0.41
N ALA A 222 -2.02 9.48 0.16
CA ALA A 222 -2.80 8.25 0.07
C ALA A 222 -4.25 8.38 0.58
N ARG A 223 -4.54 9.39 1.39
CA ARG A 223 -5.88 9.62 1.95
C ARG A 223 -6.51 10.95 1.49
N ASP A 224 -5.95 11.56 0.44
CA ASP A 224 -6.48 12.84 -0.07
C ASP A 224 -7.77 12.63 -0.89
N TYR A 225 -8.01 11.40 -1.38
CA TYR A 225 -9.14 11.07 -2.27
C TYR A 225 -9.85 9.81 -1.77
N PRO A 226 -11.17 9.68 -1.99
CA PRO A 226 -11.90 8.46 -1.70
C PRO A 226 -11.45 7.34 -2.66
N MET A 227 -10.87 6.28 -2.12
CA MET A 227 -10.41 5.10 -2.87
C MET A 227 -10.18 3.93 -1.92
N ASP A 228 -10.12 2.73 -2.46
CA ASP A 228 -9.70 1.55 -1.71
C ASP A 228 -8.18 1.61 -1.49
N LEU A 229 -7.76 1.69 -0.24
CA LEU A 229 -6.36 1.91 0.09
C LEU A 229 -5.74 0.66 0.71
N LEU A 230 -4.74 0.09 0.03
CA LEU A 230 -3.93 -1.01 0.54
C LEU A 230 -2.47 -0.55 0.70
N GLN A 231 -2.05 -0.37 1.94
CA GLN A 231 -0.71 0.12 2.26
C GLN A 231 0.18 -1.02 2.76
N VAL A 232 1.39 -1.12 2.23
CA VAL A 232 2.39 -2.11 2.62
C VAL A 232 3.68 -1.46 3.08
N LYS A 233 4.45 -2.15 3.90
CA LYS A 233 5.78 -1.71 4.29
C LYS A 233 6.78 -2.18 3.23
N THR A 234 7.51 -1.24 2.62
CA THR A 234 8.51 -1.53 1.57
C THR A 234 9.95 -1.28 2.03
N ASP A 235 10.12 -0.54 3.13
CA ASP A 235 11.42 -0.26 3.72
C ASP A 235 11.89 -1.45 4.57
N THR A 236 12.74 -2.27 3.99
CA THR A 236 13.24 -3.53 4.58
C THR A 236 14.77 -3.56 4.69
N GLY A 237 15.42 -2.38 4.68
CA GLY A 237 16.87 -2.27 4.85
C GLY A 237 17.69 -2.61 3.61
N HIS A 238 17.06 -2.76 2.45
CA HIS A 238 17.75 -2.90 1.16
C HIS A 238 18.07 -1.54 0.53
N PHE A 239 18.93 -1.55 -0.49
CA PHE A 239 19.23 -0.32 -1.23
C PHE A 239 17.97 0.26 -1.90
N TRP A 240 17.20 -0.58 -2.58
CA TRP A 240 15.87 -0.25 -3.08
C TRP A 240 14.80 -0.68 -2.08
N ASP A 241 13.68 0.01 -2.08
CA ASP A 241 12.51 -0.44 -1.36
C ASP A 241 12.07 -1.81 -1.89
N SER A 242 11.79 -2.75 -1.01
CA SER A 242 11.43 -4.11 -1.39
C SER A 242 10.03 -4.15 -1.99
N LEU A 243 9.91 -4.81 -3.13
CA LEU A 243 8.61 -5.12 -3.73
C LEU A 243 8.06 -6.49 -3.28
N ALA A 244 8.77 -7.23 -2.43
CA ALA A 244 8.31 -8.53 -1.93
C ALA A 244 6.96 -8.44 -1.20
N PRO A 245 6.70 -7.45 -0.33
CA PRO A 245 5.38 -7.29 0.30
C PRO A 245 4.28 -6.95 -0.71
N VAL A 246 4.57 -6.18 -1.76
CA VAL A 246 3.60 -5.89 -2.84
C VAL A 246 3.28 -7.15 -3.63
N SER A 247 4.30 -7.97 -3.93
CA SER A 247 4.12 -9.28 -4.60
C SER A 247 3.26 -10.22 -3.76
N CYS A 248 3.53 -10.28 -2.46
CA CYS A 248 2.73 -11.06 -1.51
C CYS A 248 1.26 -10.60 -1.51
N LEU A 249 1.02 -9.28 -1.46
CA LEU A 249 -0.32 -8.71 -1.51
C LEU A 249 -1.05 -9.10 -2.81
N PHE A 250 -0.40 -8.99 -3.97
CA PHE A 250 -0.97 -9.39 -5.24
C PHE A 250 -1.34 -10.89 -5.28
N ASN A 251 -0.50 -11.76 -4.75
CA ASN A 251 -0.80 -13.19 -4.65
C ASN A 251 -2.05 -13.45 -3.80
N LEU A 252 -2.20 -12.74 -2.68
CA LEU A 252 -3.38 -12.87 -1.82
C LEU A 252 -4.65 -12.32 -2.49
N LEU A 253 -4.55 -11.18 -3.21
CA LEU A 253 -5.66 -10.64 -4.00
C LEU A 253 -6.11 -11.62 -5.08
N LEU A 254 -5.16 -12.23 -5.83
CA LEU A 254 -5.47 -13.25 -6.84
C LEU A 254 -6.16 -14.47 -6.21
N SER A 255 -5.68 -14.94 -5.06
CA SER A 255 -6.31 -16.04 -4.33
C SER A 255 -7.75 -15.68 -3.90
N GLY A 256 -7.96 -14.48 -3.39
CA GLY A 256 -9.29 -13.99 -3.04
C GLY A 256 -10.22 -13.88 -4.26
N VAL A 257 -9.70 -13.43 -5.41
CA VAL A 257 -10.46 -13.39 -6.66
C VAL A 257 -10.86 -14.80 -7.12
N VAL A 258 -9.98 -15.80 -6.99
CA VAL A 258 -10.31 -17.21 -7.29
C VAL A 258 -11.47 -17.69 -6.42
N GLU A 259 -11.44 -17.39 -5.14
CA GLU A 259 -12.53 -17.74 -4.21
C GLU A 259 -13.84 -17.01 -4.58
N ALA A 260 -13.78 -15.71 -4.87
CA ALA A 260 -14.93 -14.90 -5.21
C ALA A 260 -15.60 -15.31 -6.55
N LEU A 261 -14.80 -15.74 -7.54
CA LEU A 261 -15.32 -16.22 -8.83
C LEU A 261 -15.93 -17.61 -8.76
N GLY A 262 -15.53 -18.44 -7.80
CA GLY A 262 -16.13 -19.74 -7.51
C GLY A 262 -16.34 -20.61 -8.75
N ASP A 263 -17.58 -21.10 -8.93
CA ASP A 263 -17.98 -22.04 -9.99
C ASP A 263 -17.87 -21.48 -11.43
N ALA A 264 -17.71 -20.17 -11.61
CA ALA A 264 -17.54 -19.56 -12.93
C ALA A 264 -16.12 -19.78 -13.50
N LEU A 265 -15.12 -19.99 -12.64
CA LEU A 265 -13.71 -20.04 -13.01
C LEU A 265 -13.32 -21.31 -13.79
N PRO A 266 -13.76 -22.56 -13.44
CA PRO A 266 -13.33 -23.78 -14.12
C PRO A 266 -13.60 -23.76 -15.63
N ALA A 267 -14.77 -23.27 -16.06
CA ALA A 267 -15.12 -23.19 -17.48
C ALA A 267 -14.16 -22.28 -18.25
N ARG A 268 -13.80 -21.11 -17.68
CA ARG A 268 -12.84 -20.19 -18.29
C ARG A 268 -11.45 -20.81 -18.39
N LEU A 269 -10.98 -21.44 -17.34
CA LEU A 269 -9.64 -22.07 -17.32
C LEU A 269 -9.56 -23.23 -18.32
N ALA A 270 -10.65 -23.99 -18.51
CA ALA A 270 -10.70 -25.05 -19.53
C ALA A 270 -10.53 -24.51 -20.94
N VAL A 271 -11.25 -23.42 -21.29
CA VAL A 271 -11.12 -22.76 -22.58
C VAL A 271 -9.72 -22.20 -22.80
N ASN A 272 -9.17 -21.50 -21.79
CA ASN A 272 -7.81 -20.98 -21.87
C ASN A 272 -6.79 -22.11 -22.14
N ARG A 273 -6.92 -23.24 -21.43
CA ARG A 273 -6.04 -24.40 -21.60
C ARG A 273 -6.15 -24.99 -23.01
N GLN A 274 -7.36 -25.12 -23.54
CA GLN A 274 -7.59 -25.62 -24.90
C GLN A 274 -6.88 -24.73 -25.92
N LEU A 275 -7.08 -23.40 -25.85
CA LEU A 275 -6.44 -22.44 -26.76
C LEU A 275 -4.91 -22.50 -26.66
N GLN A 276 -4.36 -22.57 -25.45
CA GLN A 276 -2.92 -22.72 -25.24
C GLN A 276 -2.36 -23.99 -25.88
N GLN A 277 -3.11 -25.10 -25.84
CA GLN A 277 -2.72 -26.34 -26.51
C GLN A 277 -2.77 -26.20 -28.04
N GLU A 278 -3.79 -25.55 -28.59
CA GLU A 278 -3.94 -25.28 -30.03
C GLU A 278 -2.78 -24.43 -30.56
N PHE A 279 -2.32 -23.43 -29.78
CA PHE A 279 -1.15 -22.61 -30.13
C PHE A 279 0.19 -23.26 -29.83
N GLY A 280 0.22 -24.45 -29.20
CA GLY A 280 1.47 -25.10 -28.82
C GLY A 280 2.30 -24.29 -27.82
N GLN A 281 1.63 -23.54 -26.95
CA GLN A 281 2.28 -22.56 -26.06
C GLN A 281 3.20 -23.22 -25.01
N PHE A 282 2.97 -24.48 -24.66
CA PHE A 282 3.78 -25.21 -23.69
C PHE A 282 4.31 -26.51 -24.31
N GLU A 283 5.58 -26.83 -24.02
CA GLU A 283 6.13 -28.15 -24.32
C GLU A 283 5.36 -29.24 -23.56
N ARG A 284 5.19 -30.39 -24.18
CA ARG A 284 4.47 -31.54 -23.61
C ARG A 284 5.34 -32.34 -22.66
#